data_eb08981539a53b16185df4138617632e
#
_entry.id   eb08981539a53b16185df4138617632e
#
_cell.length_a   1.000
_cell.length_b   1.000
_cell.length_c   1.000
_cell.angle_alpha   90.00
_cell.angle_beta   90.00
_cell.angle_gamma   90.00
#
_symmetry.space_group_name_H-M   'P 1'
#
loop_
_entity.id
_entity.type
_entity.pdbx_description
1 polymer ?
#
loop_
_entity_poly.entity_id
_entity_poly.type
_entity_poly.pdbx_seq_one_letter_code
_entity_poly.pdbx_strand_id
1 'polypeptide(L)'
;MREANDVNDCITQLVETINKYYKRNRSLIDTISKAQLSEEKAIRAITKAATHCGCIEFCAKKQPADLDAQVSVLASGSLCEICSEKIEKELGQSIFYLISLMVLLGYNPVEIINKENNKIKMLGKFNLR
;
A
#
# COMPACT_ATOMS: atom_id res chain seq x y z
N MET A 1 18.67 11.69 -6.32
CA MET A 1 18.68 11.13 -7.67
C MET A 1 18.79 9.62 -7.72
N ARG A 2 19.67 9.01 -6.94
CA ARG A 2 19.77 7.53 -6.86
C ARG A 2 18.47 6.90 -6.37
N GLU A 3 17.85 7.47 -5.35
CA GLU A 3 16.61 6.92 -4.77
C GLU A 3 15.44 6.91 -5.75
N ALA A 4 15.27 7.97 -6.55
CA ALA A 4 14.19 8.04 -7.54
C ALA A 4 14.39 7.03 -8.68
N ASN A 5 15.62 6.84 -9.13
CA ASN A 5 15.95 5.85 -10.15
C ASN A 5 15.77 4.42 -9.62
N ASP A 6 16.16 4.17 -8.37
CA ASP A 6 16.03 2.87 -7.73
C ASP A 6 14.55 2.47 -7.58
N VAL A 7 13.67 3.41 -7.23
CA VAL A 7 12.23 3.16 -7.11
C VAL A 7 11.60 2.88 -8.48
N ASN A 8 11.96 3.66 -9.50
CA ASN A 8 11.49 3.41 -10.87
C ASN A 8 11.96 2.04 -11.38
N ASP A 9 13.20 1.68 -11.11
CA ASP A 9 13.74 0.37 -11.47
C ASP A 9 13.00 -0.76 -10.75
N CYS A 10 12.69 -0.59 -9.48
CA CYS A 10 11.94 -1.58 -8.68
C CYS A 10 10.56 -1.85 -9.28
N ILE A 11 9.81 -0.80 -9.61
CA ILE A 11 8.49 -0.92 -10.23
C ILE A 11 8.62 -1.54 -11.62
N THR A 12 9.59 -1.12 -12.41
CA THR A 12 9.84 -1.65 -13.75
C THR A 12 10.17 -3.14 -13.69
N GLN A 13 11.01 -3.56 -12.75
CA GLN A 13 11.33 -4.97 -12.54
C GLN A 13 10.10 -5.79 -12.16
N LEU A 14 9.24 -5.25 -11.29
CA LEU A 14 7.99 -5.92 -10.94
C LEU A 14 7.07 -6.07 -12.15
N VAL A 15 6.96 -5.04 -12.99
CA VAL A 15 6.19 -5.09 -14.24
C VAL A 15 6.74 -6.19 -15.17
N GLU A 16 8.04 -6.29 -15.30
CA GLU A 16 8.68 -7.36 -16.10
C GLU A 16 8.36 -8.74 -15.54
N THR A 17 8.40 -8.89 -14.23
CA THR A 17 8.06 -10.14 -13.55
C THR A 17 6.60 -10.52 -13.79
N ILE A 18 5.69 -9.56 -13.69
CA ILE A 18 4.27 -9.76 -13.97
C ILE A 18 4.04 -10.19 -15.41
N ASN A 19 4.67 -9.50 -16.36
CA ASN A 19 4.56 -9.86 -17.78
C ASN A 19 5.09 -11.27 -18.06
N LYS A 20 6.16 -11.66 -17.40
CA LYS A 20 6.82 -12.95 -17.62
C LYS A 20 6.05 -14.11 -17.01
N TYR A 21 5.60 -13.97 -15.76
CA TYR A 21 5.07 -15.10 -14.98
C TYR A 21 3.58 -15.05 -14.70
N TYR A 22 2.98 -13.87 -14.71
CA TYR A 22 1.59 -13.70 -14.28
C TYR A 22 0.61 -13.46 -15.43
N LYS A 23 0.91 -12.51 -16.32
CA LYS A 23 -0.02 -12.03 -17.35
C LYS A 23 -0.55 -13.13 -18.27
N ARG A 24 0.24 -14.15 -18.55
CA ARG A 24 -0.08 -15.19 -19.55
C ARG A 24 -1.25 -16.09 -19.15
N ASN A 25 -1.45 -16.31 -17.86
CA ASN A 25 -2.34 -17.36 -17.35
C ASN A 25 -3.42 -16.85 -16.38
N ARG A 26 -3.64 -15.53 -16.32
CA ARG A 26 -4.57 -14.97 -15.33
C ARG A 26 -5.64 -14.13 -15.98
N SER A 27 -6.88 -14.33 -15.55
CA SER A 27 -8.00 -13.52 -15.98
C SER A 27 -8.03 -12.21 -15.19
N LEU A 28 -8.57 -11.17 -15.82
CA LEU A 28 -8.78 -9.89 -15.17
C LEU A 28 -9.72 -10.01 -13.97
N ILE A 29 -10.79 -10.79 -14.12
CA ILE A 29 -11.79 -11.01 -13.05
C ILE A 29 -11.14 -11.66 -11.82
N ASP A 30 -10.33 -12.68 -12.03
CA ASP A 30 -9.61 -13.36 -10.94
C ASP A 30 -8.66 -12.39 -10.23
N THR A 31 -7.96 -11.58 -11.00
CA THR A 31 -7.03 -10.58 -10.44
C THR A 31 -7.75 -9.51 -9.63
N ILE A 32 -8.93 -9.06 -10.09
CA ILE A 32 -9.77 -8.12 -9.33
C ILE A 32 -10.14 -8.72 -7.97
N SER A 33 -10.60 -9.95 -7.96
CA SER A 33 -10.96 -10.63 -6.70
C SER A 33 -9.77 -10.76 -5.76
N LYS A 34 -8.61 -11.10 -6.28
CA LYS A 34 -7.39 -11.23 -5.48
C LYS A 34 -6.86 -9.89 -4.98
N ALA A 35 -7.00 -8.83 -5.77
CA ALA A 35 -6.63 -7.48 -5.35
C ALA A 35 -7.49 -7.04 -4.16
N GLN A 36 -8.80 -7.23 -4.23
CA GLN A 36 -9.72 -6.91 -3.14
C GLN A 36 -9.40 -7.73 -1.88
N LEU A 37 -9.21 -9.03 -2.04
CA LEU A 37 -8.92 -9.92 -0.91
C LEU A 37 -7.57 -9.58 -0.25
N SER A 38 -6.54 -9.28 -1.02
CA SER A 38 -5.22 -8.95 -0.49
C SER A 38 -5.23 -7.64 0.27
N GLU A 39 -5.97 -6.63 -0.21
CA GLU A 39 -6.14 -5.36 0.50
C GLU A 39 -6.86 -5.58 1.84
N GLU A 40 -7.94 -6.35 1.84
CA GLU A 40 -8.68 -6.68 3.06
C GLU A 40 -7.79 -7.41 4.07
N LYS A 41 -6.99 -8.35 3.61
CA LYS A 41 -6.05 -9.08 4.48
C LYS A 41 -4.99 -8.17 5.09
N ALA A 42 -4.48 -7.21 4.32
CA ALA A 42 -3.51 -6.25 4.82
C ALA A 42 -4.12 -5.37 5.92
N ILE A 43 -5.31 -4.84 5.67
CA ILE A 43 -6.04 -4.02 6.65
C ILE A 43 -6.36 -4.85 7.90
N ARG A 44 -6.80 -6.08 7.72
CA ARG A 44 -7.09 -6.99 8.84
C ARG A 44 -5.85 -7.29 9.67
N ALA A 45 -4.69 -7.49 9.04
CA ALA A 45 -3.44 -7.75 9.75
C ALA A 45 -3.05 -6.55 10.63
N ILE A 46 -3.23 -5.33 10.14
CA ILE A 46 -2.98 -4.11 10.92
C ILE A 46 -3.96 -4.02 12.09
N THR A 47 -5.24 -4.26 11.84
CA THR A 47 -6.27 -4.22 12.88
C THR A 47 -5.99 -5.27 13.98
N LYS A 48 -5.59 -6.47 13.59
CA LYS A 48 -5.27 -7.55 14.55
C LYS A 48 -4.04 -7.26 15.39
N ALA A 49 -3.10 -6.46 14.90
CA ALA A 49 -1.97 -6.03 15.70
C ALA A 49 -2.43 -5.26 16.94
N ALA A 50 -3.52 -4.49 16.82
CA ALA A 50 -4.12 -3.79 17.95
C ALA A 50 -5.10 -4.66 18.73
N THR A 51 -5.98 -5.42 18.04
CA THR A 51 -7.11 -6.11 18.68
C THR A 51 -6.77 -7.47 19.25
N HIS A 52 -5.80 -8.18 18.70
CA HIS A 52 -5.41 -9.53 19.12
C HIS A 52 -4.06 -9.56 19.80
N CYS A 53 -3.03 -9.00 19.17
CA CYS A 53 -1.69 -8.98 19.76
C CYS A 53 -1.55 -7.90 20.83
N GLY A 54 -2.03 -6.70 20.55
CA GLY A 54 -1.90 -5.57 21.47
C GLY A 54 -0.55 -4.86 21.41
N CYS A 55 0.29 -5.16 20.42
CA CYS A 55 1.59 -4.50 20.30
C CYS A 55 1.46 -3.03 19.89
N ILE A 56 0.36 -2.68 19.24
CA ILE A 56 -0.02 -1.28 18.98
C ILE A 56 -1.41 -1.03 19.57
N GLU A 57 -1.73 0.23 19.78
CA GLU A 57 -3.02 0.65 20.29
C GLU A 57 -3.53 1.80 19.44
N PHE A 58 -4.78 1.72 18.99
CA PHE A 58 -5.44 2.80 18.27
C PHE A 58 -6.12 3.71 19.29
N CYS A 59 -5.84 5.01 19.20
CA CYS A 59 -6.42 6.00 20.10
C CYS A 59 -7.60 6.67 19.41
N ALA A 60 -8.82 6.32 19.85
CA ALA A 60 -10.06 6.89 19.31
C ALA A 60 -10.35 8.25 19.97
N LYS A 61 -9.50 9.24 19.70
CA LYS A 61 -9.66 10.59 20.19
C LYS A 61 -9.94 11.56 19.06
N LYS A 62 -10.54 12.71 19.38
CA LYS A 62 -10.72 13.78 18.41
C LYS A 62 -9.36 14.19 17.86
N GLN A 63 -9.27 14.30 16.53
CA GLN A 63 -8.04 14.72 15.89
C GLN A 63 -7.65 16.15 16.30
N PRO A 64 -6.39 16.35 16.73
CA PRO A 64 -5.92 17.71 17.04
C PRO A 64 -5.82 18.54 15.75
N ALA A 65 -5.92 19.85 15.90
CA ALA A 65 -5.76 20.78 14.77
C ALA A 65 -4.33 20.79 14.24
N ASP A 66 -3.35 20.45 15.09
CA ASP A 66 -1.94 20.38 14.71
C ASP A 66 -1.66 19.03 14.03
N LEU A 67 -1.22 19.10 12.76
CA LEU A 67 -0.90 17.91 11.97
C LEU A 67 0.24 17.09 12.55
N ASP A 68 1.22 17.74 13.15
CA ASP A 68 2.39 17.04 13.72
C ASP A 68 2.01 16.21 14.96
N ALA A 69 0.97 16.62 15.69
CA ALA A 69 0.48 15.91 16.86
C ALA A 69 -0.44 14.74 16.51
N GLN A 70 -0.99 14.68 15.30
CA GLN A 70 -1.97 13.65 14.92
C GLN A 70 -1.40 12.24 14.97
N VAL A 71 -0.18 12.03 14.49
CA VAL A 71 0.45 10.71 14.43
C VAL A 71 0.66 10.12 15.82
N SER A 72 1.07 10.94 16.78
CA SER A 72 1.32 10.48 18.15
C SER A 72 0.05 10.21 18.95
N VAL A 73 -1.10 10.75 18.52
CA VAL A 73 -2.39 10.63 19.21
C VAL A 73 -3.21 9.45 18.69
N LEU A 74 -3.13 9.15 17.39
CA LEU A 74 -3.97 8.13 16.75
C LEU A 74 -3.48 6.69 16.95
N ALA A 75 -2.19 6.51 17.16
CA ALA A 75 -1.62 5.18 17.41
C ALA A 75 -0.44 5.29 18.37
N SER A 76 -0.32 4.32 19.28
CA SER A 76 0.80 4.22 20.20
C SER A 76 1.38 2.81 20.18
N GLY A 77 2.60 2.65 20.71
CA GLY A 77 3.31 1.39 20.71
C GLY A 77 4.12 1.19 19.42
N SER A 78 4.63 -0.02 19.27
CA SER A 78 5.36 -0.41 18.06
C SER A 78 5.03 -1.85 17.69
N LEU A 79 4.99 -2.12 16.39
CA LEU A 79 4.70 -3.46 15.89
C LEU A 79 5.76 -4.46 16.39
N CYS A 80 5.30 -5.58 16.94
CA CYS A 80 6.20 -6.69 17.25
C CYS A 80 6.68 -7.34 15.94
N GLU A 81 7.73 -8.14 16.04
CA GLU A 81 8.34 -8.77 14.87
C GLU A 81 7.33 -9.63 14.10
N ILE A 82 6.52 -10.42 14.78
CA ILE A 82 5.53 -11.30 14.14
C ILE A 82 4.47 -10.51 13.40
N CYS A 83 3.91 -9.48 14.02
CA CYS A 83 2.90 -8.63 13.37
C CYS A 83 3.49 -7.84 12.22
N SER A 84 4.71 -7.34 12.37
CA SER A 84 5.42 -6.60 11.33
C SER A 84 5.65 -7.47 10.08
N GLU A 85 6.13 -8.69 10.26
CA GLU A 85 6.34 -9.61 9.15
C GLU A 85 5.06 -9.95 8.41
N LYS A 86 3.99 -10.20 9.16
CA LYS A 86 2.68 -10.51 8.56
C LYS A 86 2.12 -9.33 7.78
N ILE A 87 2.16 -8.13 8.36
CA ILE A 87 1.67 -6.91 7.71
C ILE A 87 2.46 -6.64 6.43
N GLU A 88 3.79 -6.73 6.51
CA GLU A 88 4.67 -6.54 5.36
C GLU A 88 4.34 -7.51 4.22
N LYS A 89 4.15 -8.79 4.54
CA LYS A 89 3.76 -9.81 3.56
C LYS A 89 2.43 -9.46 2.89
N GLU A 90 1.42 -9.11 3.67
CA GLU A 90 0.09 -8.81 3.13
C GLU A 90 0.08 -7.51 2.30
N LEU A 91 0.83 -6.49 2.73
CA LEU A 91 1.00 -5.26 1.97
C LEU A 91 1.71 -5.53 0.64
N GLY A 92 2.75 -6.36 0.65
CA GLY A 92 3.47 -6.74 -0.56
C GLY A 92 2.56 -7.43 -1.56
N GLN A 93 1.71 -8.34 -1.12
CA GLN A 93 0.73 -9.00 -1.98
C GLN A 93 -0.29 -8.01 -2.55
N SER A 94 -0.74 -7.07 -1.74
CA SER A 94 -1.68 -6.03 -2.18
C SER A 94 -1.09 -5.18 -3.29
N ILE A 95 0.15 -4.76 -3.13
CA ILE A 95 0.89 -4.00 -4.17
C ILE A 95 1.02 -4.83 -5.45
N PHE A 96 1.38 -6.10 -5.33
CA PHE A 96 1.54 -6.99 -6.46
C PHE A 96 0.25 -7.10 -7.29
N TYR A 97 -0.88 -7.36 -6.65
CA TYR A 97 -2.14 -7.49 -7.37
C TYR A 97 -2.64 -6.18 -7.96
N LEU A 98 -2.43 -5.07 -7.25
CA LEU A 98 -2.81 -3.76 -7.77
C LEU A 98 -2.00 -3.39 -9.02
N ILE A 99 -0.70 -3.62 -9.00
CA ILE A 99 0.15 -3.36 -10.16
C ILE A 99 -0.17 -4.35 -11.29
N SER A 100 -0.51 -5.59 -10.96
CA SER A 100 -0.96 -6.57 -11.96
C SER A 100 -2.21 -6.11 -12.68
N LEU A 101 -3.18 -5.50 -11.99
CA LEU A 101 -4.36 -4.92 -12.63
C LEU A 101 -3.97 -3.84 -13.64
N MET A 102 -3.05 -2.96 -13.27
CA MET A 102 -2.57 -1.91 -14.17
C MET A 102 -1.98 -2.51 -15.44
N VAL A 103 -1.11 -3.51 -15.28
CA VAL A 103 -0.46 -4.19 -16.41
C VAL A 103 -1.47 -4.90 -17.30
N LEU A 104 -2.43 -5.61 -16.71
CA LEU A 104 -3.47 -6.33 -17.46
C LEU A 104 -4.37 -5.39 -18.26
N LEU A 105 -4.59 -4.18 -17.76
CA LEU A 105 -5.38 -3.16 -18.43
C LEU A 105 -4.57 -2.31 -19.42
N GLY A 106 -3.27 -2.57 -19.53
CA GLY A 106 -2.41 -1.85 -20.48
C GLY A 106 -1.85 -0.54 -19.98
N TYR A 107 -1.96 -0.27 -18.68
CA TYR A 107 -1.38 0.94 -18.08
C TYR A 107 0.08 0.74 -17.71
N ASN A 108 0.81 1.86 -17.69
CA ASN A 108 2.16 1.91 -17.13
C ASN A 108 2.05 2.34 -15.66
N PRO A 109 2.42 1.45 -14.70
CA PRO A 109 2.31 1.78 -13.27
C PRO A 109 3.12 3.02 -12.86
N VAL A 110 4.29 3.23 -13.46
CA VAL A 110 5.12 4.41 -13.15
C VAL A 110 4.38 5.70 -13.51
N GLU A 111 3.70 5.73 -14.64
CA GLU A 111 2.93 6.91 -15.06
C GLU A 111 1.76 7.18 -14.12
N ILE A 112 1.04 6.14 -13.70
CA ILE A 112 -0.08 6.28 -12.74
C ILE A 112 0.43 6.87 -11.42
N ILE A 113 1.52 6.34 -10.91
CA ILE A 113 2.12 6.79 -9.64
C ILE A 113 2.57 8.24 -9.76
N ASN A 114 3.23 8.60 -10.87
CA ASN A 114 3.70 9.96 -11.09
C ASN A 114 2.54 10.95 -11.23
N LYS A 115 1.47 10.59 -11.92
CA LYS A 115 0.28 11.43 -12.04
C LYS A 115 -0.36 11.69 -10.67
N GLU A 116 -0.49 10.67 -9.86
CA GLU A 116 -1.06 10.81 -8.52
C GLU A 116 -0.17 11.67 -7.62
N ASN A 117 1.14 11.43 -7.66
CA ASN A 117 2.10 12.22 -6.89
C ASN A 117 2.04 13.70 -7.26
N ASN A 118 2.00 14.02 -8.56
CA ASN A 118 1.93 15.39 -9.04
C ASN A 118 0.62 16.06 -8.62
N LYS A 119 -0.49 15.33 -8.70
CA LYS A 119 -1.80 15.80 -8.27
C LYS A 119 -1.81 16.14 -6.77
N ILE A 120 -1.29 15.25 -5.94
CA ILE A 120 -1.21 15.47 -4.49
C ILE A 120 -0.34 16.68 -4.16
N LYS A 121 0.79 16.84 -4.84
CA LYS A 121 1.65 18.01 -4.66
C LYS A 121 0.96 19.31 -5.03
N MET A 122 0.20 19.34 -6.13
CA MET A 122 -0.54 20.53 -6.55
C MET A 122 -1.66 20.89 -5.59
N LEU A 123 -2.39 19.90 -5.10
CA LEU A 123 -3.52 20.11 -4.21
C LEU A 123 -3.10 20.38 -2.76
N GLY A 124 -1.88 19.97 -2.42
CA GLY A 124 -1.32 20.15 -1.09
C GLY A 124 -2.18 19.50 0.00
N LYS A 125 -1.93 19.91 1.24
CA LYS A 125 -2.58 19.35 2.42
C LYS A 125 -4.08 19.62 2.52
N PHE A 126 -4.61 20.58 1.75
CA PHE A 126 -6.03 20.95 1.83
C PHE A 126 -6.96 19.85 1.35
N ASN A 127 -6.53 19.01 0.42
CA ASN A 127 -7.35 17.93 -0.12
C ASN A 127 -7.12 16.56 0.53
N LEU A 128 -6.18 16.48 1.46
CA LEU A 128 -5.92 15.27 2.21
C LEU A 128 -6.64 15.23 3.57
N ARG A 129 -7.38 16.29 3.86
CA ARG A 129 -8.19 16.37 5.08
C ARG A 129 -9.55 15.74 4.92
#